data_338e65dfa09efeb35df8cf40e5461e08
#
_entry.id   338e65dfa09efeb35df8cf40e5461e08
#
_cell.length_a   1.000
_cell.length_b   1.000
_cell.length_c   1.000
_cell.angle_alpha   90.00
_cell.angle_beta   90.00
_cell.angle_gamma   90.00
#
_symmetry.space_group_name_H-M   'P 1'
#
loop_
_entity.id
_entity.type
_entity.pdbx_description
1 polymer ?
#
loop_
_entity_poly.entity_id
_entity_poly.type
_entity_poly.pdbx_seq_one_letter_code
_entity_poly.pdbx_strand_id
1 'polypeptide(L)'
;MNDQFASPDPRTDFLAGRLFAMTNRIEGIDPQLSRAVVPWVVRHPRYLPGFLRLARTMGQSKRARARALAGGVKVPPFLVLSVTSRCNLRCVGCFAGAVGTVTAKPVQAGLGLRDWYGIVDEAVRLGVMAFMIAGGEPFLLPGIVNLFRDHLDRLFLVFTNGTALQPSDYQVLKNCSNTVIVVSLEGDQRLTDLRRGRGVYEKALGTLDRLQEAGVLTGIAVMIGSGNIGYWTEPTNIDRLIAHCGPLAMFIEQIPAGAGCESGSVLSDEQRTRFRETVVQYRDRATGGAFIIHSPGDEEALGGCVSAGRGFAHVNPSGDVTACPVSPLATHNLRTSNLREALASPLFSMIRENAHLLETEGHPCGLSAHAAELEEMTKGLGAYRTGVPEAAAGNGDWPVAIQ
;
A
#
# COMPACT_ATOMS: atom_id res chain seq x y z
N MET A 1 -13.61 31.08 -3.96
CA MET A 1 -12.69 31.89 -4.75
C MET A 1 -11.68 32.48 -3.78
N ASN A 2 -10.59 31.80 -3.55
CA ASN A 2 -9.46 32.35 -2.78
C ASN A 2 -8.21 32.05 -3.56
N ASP A 3 -7.49 33.11 -3.91
CA ASP A 3 -6.18 33.14 -4.55
C ASP A 3 -5.15 32.37 -3.72
N GLN A 4 -4.92 31.10 -4.04
CA GLN A 4 -3.82 30.30 -3.47
C GLN A 4 -2.58 30.24 -4.39
N PHE A 5 -2.51 31.08 -5.42
CA PHE A 5 -1.32 31.26 -6.24
C PHE A 5 -0.64 32.60 -5.95
N ALA A 6 -0.22 32.80 -4.70
CA ALA A 6 0.74 33.83 -4.40
C ALA A 6 2.06 33.52 -5.13
N SER A 7 2.70 34.54 -5.73
CA SER A 7 4.00 34.41 -6.40
C SER A 7 5.00 33.73 -5.45
N PRO A 8 5.81 32.78 -5.92
CA PRO A 8 6.75 32.05 -5.07
C PRO A 8 7.76 33.00 -4.44
N ASP A 9 7.92 32.93 -3.12
CA ASP A 9 9.00 33.65 -2.40
C ASP A 9 10.35 33.11 -2.91
N PRO A 10 11.32 33.98 -3.29
CA PRO A 10 12.65 33.55 -3.74
C PRO A 10 13.36 32.57 -2.80
N ARG A 11 13.06 32.60 -1.49
CA ARG A 11 13.59 31.64 -0.50
C ARG A 11 13.02 30.24 -0.66
N THR A 12 11.75 30.12 -1.05
CA THR A 12 11.10 28.83 -1.31
C THR A 12 11.65 28.20 -2.58
N ASP A 13 11.91 28.97 -3.64
CA ASP A 13 12.52 28.50 -4.87
C ASP A 13 13.95 27.99 -4.66
N PHE A 14 14.75 28.69 -3.86
CA PHE A 14 16.10 28.26 -3.50
C PHE A 14 16.10 26.93 -2.71
N LEU A 15 15.20 26.80 -1.72
CA LEU A 15 15.06 25.59 -0.93
C LEU A 15 14.56 24.43 -1.79
N ALA A 16 13.56 24.66 -2.64
CA ALA A 16 13.05 23.67 -3.58
C ALA A 16 14.16 23.17 -4.51
N GLY A 17 14.95 24.08 -5.11
CA GLY A 17 16.07 23.74 -5.98
C GLY A 17 17.12 22.84 -5.29
N ARG A 18 17.46 23.14 -4.03
CA ARG A 18 18.39 22.30 -3.25
C ARG A 18 17.82 20.94 -2.91
N LEU A 19 16.54 20.86 -2.56
CA LEU A 19 15.86 19.59 -2.26
C LEU A 19 15.73 18.74 -3.53
N PHE A 20 15.38 19.31 -4.68
CA PHE A 20 15.38 18.62 -5.97
C PHE A 20 16.76 18.09 -6.33
N ALA A 21 17.82 18.91 -6.19
CA ALA A 21 19.18 18.47 -6.44
C ALA A 21 19.62 17.33 -5.51
N MET A 22 19.15 17.33 -4.27
CA MET A 22 19.42 16.26 -3.30
C MET A 22 18.64 14.98 -3.65
N THR A 23 17.35 15.08 -3.96
CA THR A 23 16.53 13.89 -4.31
C THR A 23 17.00 13.25 -5.61
N ASN A 24 17.38 14.03 -6.63
CA ASN A 24 17.91 13.51 -7.88
C ASN A 24 19.28 12.81 -7.73
N ARG A 25 20.01 13.06 -6.65
CA ARG A 25 21.26 12.33 -6.31
C ARG A 25 21.01 11.05 -5.52
N ILE A 26 19.80 10.83 -5.03
CA ILE A 26 19.44 9.61 -4.32
C ILE A 26 19.01 8.58 -5.38
N GLU A 27 19.90 7.66 -5.66
CA GLU A 27 19.65 6.57 -6.60
C GLU A 27 18.39 5.77 -6.20
N GLY A 28 17.42 5.68 -7.10
CA GLY A 28 16.17 4.94 -6.88
C GLY A 28 14.99 5.79 -6.37
N ILE A 29 15.10 7.10 -6.31
CA ILE A 29 13.94 7.98 -6.15
C ILE A 29 13.38 8.33 -7.53
N ASP A 30 12.10 7.99 -7.74
CA ASP A 30 11.37 8.40 -8.92
C ASP A 30 11.31 9.94 -9.01
N PRO A 31 11.67 10.55 -10.16
CA PRO A 31 11.57 12.00 -10.35
C PRO A 31 10.16 12.56 -10.10
N GLN A 32 9.10 11.79 -10.33
CA GLN A 32 7.72 12.19 -10.06
C GLN A 32 7.49 12.33 -8.55
N LEU A 33 8.00 11.40 -7.75
CA LEU A 33 7.92 11.48 -6.28
C LEU A 33 8.59 12.77 -5.78
N SER A 34 9.76 13.12 -6.35
CA SER A 34 10.45 14.37 -6.02
C SER A 34 9.60 15.60 -6.37
N ARG A 35 8.98 15.61 -7.56
CA ARG A 35 8.11 16.71 -8.02
C ARG A 35 6.87 16.87 -7.14
N ALA A 36 6.32 15.81 -6.59
CA ALA A 36 5.17 15.86 -5.69
C ALA A 36 5.56 16.25 -4.25
N VAL A 37 6.60 15.63 -3.71
CA VAL A 37 6.95 15.77 -2.29
C VAL A 37 7.74 17.03 -2.00
N VAL A 38 8.66 17.47 -2.89
CA VAL A 38 9.48 18.65 -2.63
C VAL A 38 8.65 19.94 -2.48
N PRO A 39 7.70 20.27 -3.37
CA PRO A 39 6.85 21.45 -3.19
C PRO A 39 6.01 21.35 -1.89
N TRP A 40 5.58 20.16 -1.53
CA TRP A 40 4.83 19.96 -0.31
C TRP A 40 5.70 20.20 0.93
N VAL A 41 6.93 19.65 0.98
CA VAL A 41 7.90 19.87 2.08
C VAL A 41 8.26 21.36 2.21
N VAL A 42 8.41 22.07 1.09
CA VAL A 42 8.71 23.51 1.07
C VAL A 42 7.58 24.31 1.71
N ARG A 43 6.32 23.97 1.42
CA ARG A 43 5.13 24.59 2.04
C ARG A 43 4.96 24.20 3.51
N HIS A 44 5.53 23.06 3.92
CA HIS A 44 5.44 22.53 5.27
C HIS A 44 6.84 22.27 5.86
N PRO A 45 7.61 23.34 6.18
CA PRO A 45 9.04 23.24 6.53
C PRO A 45 9.32 22.38 7.77
N ARG A 46 8.32 22.14 8.60
CA ARG A 46 8.41 21.20 9.74
C ARG A 46 8.75 19.76 9.33
N TYR A 47 8.49 19.38 8.08
CA TYR A 47 8.81 18.04 7.54
C TYR A 47 10.26 17.93 7.05
N LEU A 48 10.97 19.04 6.88
CA LEU A 48 12.35 19.05 6.38
C LEU A 48 13.30 18.18 7.23
N PRO A 49 13.28 18.22 8.59
CA PRO A 49 14.11 17.32 9.39
C PRO A 49 13.79 15.85 9.18
N GLY A 50 12.49 15.48 9.06
CA GLY A 50 12.05 14.13 8.76
C GLY A 50 12.51 13.66 7.39
N PHE A 51 12.32 14.49 6.37
CA PHE A 51 12.78 14.22 5.01
C PHE A 51 14.31 13.98 4.95
N LEU A 52 15.11 14.81 5.60
CA LEU A 52 16.56 14.64 5.67
C LEU A 52 16.97 13.36 6.42
N ARG A 53 16.22 12.99 7.46
CA ARG A 53 16.43 11.74 8.21
C ARG A 53 16.15 10.53 7.31
N LEU A 54 15.01 10.50 6.63
CA LEU A 54 14.64 9.44 5.70
C LEU A 54 15.69 9.30 4.57
N ALA A 55 16.13 10.40 3.99
CA ALA A 55 17.17 10.39 2.94
C ALA A 55 18.48 9.75 3.41
N ARG A 56 18.93 10.04 4.64
CA ARG A 56 20.12 9.39 5.22
C ARG A 56 19.91 7.90 5.44
N THR A 57 18.75 7.53 5.96
CA THR A 57 18.40 6.14 6.27
C THR A 57 18.28 5.28 4.99
N MET A 58 17.86 5.86 3.85
CA MET A 58 17.81 5.12 2.59
C MET A 58 19.15 4.49 2.22
N GLY A 59 20.26 5.23 2.33
CA GLY A 59 21.60 4.71 2.06
C GLY A 59 22.01 3.58 3.01
N GLN A 60 21.67 3.70 4.29
CA GLN A 60 21.94 2.65 5.30
C GLN A 60 21.11 1.39 5.01
N SER A 61 19.84 1.55 4.70
CA SER A 61 18.93 0.46 4.36
C SER A 61 19.36 -0.27 3.09
N LYS A 62 19.80 0.45 2.03
CA LYS A 62 20.37 -0.15 0.81
C LYS A 62 21.59 -1.02 1.14
N ARG A 63 22.52 -0.54 1.98
CA ARG A 63 23.70 -1.30 2.41
C ARG A 63 23.32 -2.54 3.24
N ALA A 64 22.31 -2.44 4.11
CA ALA A 64 21.84 -3.58 4.89
C ALA A 64 21.23 -4.66 3.98
N ARG A 65 20.39 -4.28 3.02
CA ARG A 65 19.83 -5.20 2.02
C ARG A 65 20.92 -5.85 1.15
N ALA A 66 21.95 -5.10 0.74
CA ALA A 66 23.07 -5.65 -0.03
C ALA A 66 23.83 -6.71 0.79
N ARG A 67 24.05 -6.49 2.09
CA ARG A 67 24.66 -7.49 2.98
C ARG A 67 23.78 -8.73 3.16
N ALA A 68 22.46 -8.54 3.30
CA ALA A 68 21.53 -9.65 3.39
C ALA A 68 21.54 -10.49 2.11
N LEU A 69 21.55 -9.83 0.94
CA LEU A 69 21.63 -10.50 -0.36
C LEU A 69 22.94 -11.29 -0.54
N ALA A 70 24.08 -10.75 -0.12
CA ALA A 70 25.34 -11.47 -0.10
C ALA A 70 25.29 -12.73 0.79
N GLY A 71 24.43 -12.74 1.81
CA GLY A 71 24.12 -13.89 2.66
C GLY A 71 22.93 -14.72 2.14
N GLY A 72 22.56 -14.62 0.87
CA GLY A 72 21.52 -15.43 0.23
C GLY A 72 20.05 -14.98 0.51
N VAL A 73 19.84 -13.84 1.17
CA VAL A 73 18.50 -13.37 1.53
C VAL A 73 18.14 -12.11 0.76
N LYS A 74 17.13 -12.19 -0.10
CA LYS A 74 16.59 -11.03 -0.81
C LYS A 74 15.57 -10.31 0.08
N VAL A 75 15.98 -9.19 0.66
CA VAL A 75 15.13 -8.34 1.50
C VAL A 75 14.51 -7.24 0.64
N PRO A 76 13.18 -7.09 0.63
CA PRO A 76 12.53 -6.04 -0.12
C PRO A 76 12.72 -4.65 0.52
N PRO A 77 12.61 -3.55 -0.25
CA PRO A 77 12.69 -2.20 0.29
C PRO A 77 11.49 -1.83 1.17
N PHE A 78 10.33 -2.48 0.99
CA PHE A 78 9.16 -2.24 1.84
C PHE A 78 8.42 -3.54 2.20
N LEU A 79 7.66 -3.47 3.29
CA LEU A 79 6.75 -4.52 3.73
C LEU A 79 5.32 -4.00 3.81
N VAL A 80 4.38 -4.85 3.45
CA VAL A 80 2.96 -4.65 3.72
C VAL A 80 2.62 -5.36 5.03
N LEU A 81 2.12 -4.63 6.01
CA LEU A 81 1.73 -5.15 7.31
C LEU A 81 0.21 -5.02 7.48
N SER A 82 -0.50 -6.14 7.45
CA SER A 82 -1.92 -6.19 7.80
C SER A 82 -2.05 -6.30 9.32
N VAL A 83 -2.07 -5.14 10.01
CA VAL A 83 -1.86 -5.07 11.45
C VAL A 83 -3.04 -5.58 12.30
N THR A 84 -4.20 -5.76 11.68
CA THR A 84 -5.40 -6.28 12.38
C THR A 84 -6.35 -6.94 11.39
N SER A 85 -7.05 -7.99 11.85
CA SER A 85 -8.16 -8.61 11.10
C SER A 85 -9.50 -7.90 11.34
N ARG A 86 -9.56 -6.94 12.28
CA ARG A 86 -10.78 -6.20 12.60
C ARG A 86 -11.00 -5.08 11.61
N CYS A 87 -12.24 -4.96 11.11
CA CYS A 87 -12.68 -3.83 10.31
C CYS A 87 -14.09 -3.41 10.74
N ASN A 88 -14.35 -2.12 10.76
CA ASN A 88 -15.67 -1.57 11.04
C ASN A 88 -16.55 -1.39 9.80
N LEU A 89 -16.05 -1.73 8.61
CA LEU A 89 -16.77 -1.73 7.34
C LEU A 89 -16.86 -3.14 6.73
N ARG A 90 -17.76 -3.30 5.76
CA ARG A 90 -17.96 -4.51 4.95
C ARG A 90 -18.08 -4.11 3.48
N CYS A 91 -16.96 -3.64 2.92
CA CYS A 91 -16.91 -3.15 1.54
C CYS A 91 -17.16 -4.27 0.54
N VAL A 92 -17.92 -3.96 -0.52
CA VAL A 92 -18.12 -4.86 -1.66
C VAL A 92 -16.79 -5.16 -2.33
N GLY A 93 -16.50 -6.43 -2.64
CA GLY A 93 -15.25 -6.84 -3.28
C GLY A 93 -14.00 -6.59 -2.41
N CYS A 94 -14.11 -6.72 -1.09
CA CYS A 94 -12.96 -6.60 -0.19
C CYS A 94 -12.06 -7.83 -0.30
N PHE A 95 -10.88 -7.68 -0.93
CA PHE A 95 -9.92 -8.78 -1.07
C PHE A 95 -9.42 -9.32 0.28
N ALA A 96 -9.24 -8.46 1.27
CA ALA A 96 -8.79 -8.88 2.60
C ALA A 96 -9.83 -9.77 3.31
N GLY A 97 -11.12 -9.55 3.02
CA GLY A 97 -12.20 -10.46 3.42
C GLY A 97 -12.17 -11.78 2.63
N ALA A 98 -11.89 -11.71 1.33
CA ALA A 98 -11.83 -12.89 0.46
C ALA A 98 -10.72 -13.88 0.85
N VAL A 99 -9.52 -13.38 1.16
CA VAL A 99 -8.38 -14.23 1.56
C VAL A 99 -8.35 -14.55 3.07
N GLY A 100 -9.42 -14.23 3.82
CA GLY A 100 -9.50 -14.54 5.24
C GLY A 100 -8.63 -13.67 6.16
N THR A 101 -7.99 -12.63 5.65
CA THR A 101 -7.24 -11.64 6.46
C THR A 101 -8.19 -10.86 7.36
N VAL A 102 -9.37 -10.49 6.84
CA VAL A 102 -10.45 -9.84 7.59
C VAL A 102 -11.59 -10.83 7.79
N THR A 103 -11.92 -11.11 9.03
CA THR A 103 -12.98 -12.06 9.40
C THR A 103 -14.00 -11.41 10.33
N ALA A 104 -15.25 -11.88 10.26
CA ALA A 104 -16.32 -11.43 11.17
C ALA A 104 -16.01 -11.82 12.63
N LYS A 105 -15.37 -12.98 12.82
CA LYS A 105 -14.89 -13.47 14.11
C LYS A 105 -13.44 -13.91 13.92
N PRO A 106 -12.47 -13.29 14.58
CA PRO A 106 -11.08 -13.73 14.52
C PRO A 106 -10.97 -15.20 14.97
N VAL A 107 -10.38 -16.04 14.13
CA VAL A 107 -10.21 -17.48 14.43
C VAL A 107 -9.11 -17.71 15.47
N GLN A 108 -8.12 -16.80 15.50
CA GLN A 108 -7.03 -16.81 16.48
C GLN A 108 -6.79 -15.37 16.97
N ALA A 109 -6.22 -15.24 18.17
CA ALA A 109 -5.73 -13.95 18.64
C ALA A 109 -4.67 -13.42 17.65
N GLY A 110 -4.95 -12.29 17.01
CA GLY A 110 -3.99 -11.63 16.12
C GLY A 110 -2.74 -11.18 16.88
N LEU A 111 -1.73 -10.76 16.13
CA LEU A 111 -0.56 -10.10 16.70
C LEU A 111 -0.96 -8.82 17.43
N GLY A 112 -0.40 -8.61 18.61
CA GLY A 112 -0.56 -7.38 19.37
C GLY A 112 0.41 -6.29 18.92
N LEU A 113 0.22 -5.07 19.44
CA LEU A 113 1.08 -3.94 19.11
C LEU A 113 2.57 -4.25 19.41
N ARG A 114 2.86 -4.95 20.50
CA ARG A 114 4.23 -5.34 20.88
C ARG A 114 4.89 -6.26 19.85
N ASP A 115 4.13 -7.19 19.29
CA ASP A 115 4.63 -8.10 18.26
C ASP A 115 4.99 -7.29 16.99
N TRP A 116 4.14 -6.32 16.61
CA TRP A 116 4.41 -5.43 15.48
C TRP A 116 5.66 -4.58 15.67
N TYR A 117 5.94 -4.10 16.88
CA TYR A 117 7.23 -3.44 17.18
C TYR A 117 8.40 -4.38 16.89
N GLY A 118 8.35 -5.62 17.39
CA GLY A 118 9.41 -6.62 17.15
C GLY A 118 9.65 -6.91 15.67
N ILE A 119 8.55 -7.04 14.89
CA ILE A 119 8.60 -7.29 13.45
C ILE A 119 9.21 -6.08 12.70
N VAL A 120 8.78 -4.86 13.04
CA VAL A 120 9.32 -3.64 12.44
C VAL A 120 10.79 -3.47 12.78
N ASP A 121 11.20 -3.71 14.02
CA ASP A 121 12.60 -3.64 14.46
C ASP A 121 13.47 -4.65 13.70
N GLU A 122 13.01 -5.87 13.51
CA GLU A 122 13.73 -6.87 12.72
C GLU A 122 13.84 -6.46 11.25
N ALA A 123 12.73 -6.02 10.65
CA ALA A 123 12.69 -5.54 9.27
C ALA A 123 13.66 -4.37 9.04
N VAL A 124 13.72 -3.43 9.99
CA VAL A 124 14.65 -2.30 10.00
C VAL A 124 16.10 -2.77 9.99
N ARG A 125 16.45 -3.76 10.84
CA ARG A 125 17.81 -4.33 10.87
C ARG A 125 18.19 -5.00 9.55
N LEU A 126 17.21 -5.63 8.87
CA LEU A 126 17.40 -6.24 7.56
C LEU A 126 17.48 -5.22 6.41
N GLY A 127 17.08 -3.98 6.65
CA GLY A 127 17.18 -2.89 5.67
C GLY A 127 15.86 -2.53 4.97
N VAL A 128 14.71 -2.94 5.51
CA VAL A 128 13.42 -2.43 5.08
C VAL A 128 13.34 -0.93 5.40
N MET A 129 12.91 -0.13 4.42
CA MET A 129 12.87 1.33 4.52
C MET A 129 11.46 1.87 4.74
N ALA A 130 10.48 1.21 4.16
CA ALA A 130 9.10 1.67 4.20
C ALA A 130 8.13 0.55 4.57
N PHE A 131 7.04 0.93 5.21
CA PHE A 131 5.97 0.04 5.63
C PHE A 131 4.63 0.54 5.09
N MET A 132 3.91 -0.33 4.40
CA MET A 132 2.52 -0.11 4.02
C MET A 132 1.64 -0.74 5.11
N ILE A 133 1.00 0.08 5.91
CA ILE A 133 0.14 -0.38 7.00
C ILE A 133 -1.28 -0.55 6.47
N ALA A 134 -1.77 -1.76 6.56
CA ALA A 134 -3.08 -2.18 6.08
C ALA A 134 -3.73 -3.18 7.05
N GLY A 135 -4.65 -4.00 6.56
CA GLY A 135 -5.32 -5.05 7.32
C GLY A 135 -6.82 -4.97 7.13
N GLY A 136 -7.58 -5.06 8.22
CA GLY A 136 -8.94 -4.56 8.29
C GLY A 136 -8.92 -3.04 8.29
N GLU A 137 -9.13 -2.43 9.46
CA GLU A 137 -8.93 -1.00 9.65
C GLU A 137 -7.80 -0.79 10.67
N PRO A 138 -6.63 -0.26 10.27
CA PRO A 138 -5.46 -0.14 11.14
C PRO A 138 -5.72 0.65 12.44
N PHE A 139 -6.54 1.69 12.38
CA PHE A 139 -6.85 2.51 13.55
C PHE A 139 -7.77 1.81 14.57
N LEU A 140 -8.21 0.58 14.30
CA LEU A 140 -8.83 -0.29 15.30
C LEU A 140 -7.80 -1.08 16.13
N LEU A 141 -6.50 -1.01 15.81
CA LEU A 141 -5.43 -1.50 16.67
C LEU A 141 -5.00 -0.37 17.62
N PRO A 142 -5.32 -0.46 18.92
CA PRO A 142 -5.03 0.61 19.86
C PRO A 142 -3.52 0.94 19.89
N GLY A 143 -3.20 2.21 19.80
CA GLY A 143 -1.82 2.71 19.92
C GLY A 143 -0.95 2.52 18.66
N ILE A 144 -1.51 2.10 17.52
CA ILE A 144 -0.73 1.90 16.27
C ILE A 144 0.07 3.15 15.86
N VAL A 145 -0.46 4.34 16.14
CA VAL A 145 0.21 5.61 15.82
C VAL A 145 1.54 5.79 16.56
N ASN A 146 1.71 5.13 17.72
CA ASN A 146 2.97 5.18 18.46
C ASN A 146 4.09 4.42 17.72
N LEU A 147 3.75 3.35 17.00
CA LEU A 147 4.71 2.63 16.15
C LEU A 147 5.35 3.58 15.11
N PHE A 148 4.56 4.48 14.52
CA PHE A 148 5.05 5.44 13.52
C PHE A 148 5.93 6.52 14.17
N ARG A 149 5.50 7.02 15.34
CA ARG A 149 6.23 8.02 16.11
C ARG A 149 7.59 7.51 16.58
N ASP A 150 7.65 6.25 16.99
CA ASP A 150 8.86 5.67 17.59
C ASP A 150 9.88 5.20 16.51
N HIS A 151 9.47 5.20 15.21
CA HIS A 151 10.34 4.86 14.06
C HIS A 151 10.40 6.02 13.04
N LEU A 152 10.73 7.23 13.49
CA LEU A 152 10.74 8.44 12.66
C LEU A 152 11.74 8.41 11.48
N ASP A 153 12.62 7.44 11.45
CA ASP A 153 13.60 7.21 10.40
C ASP A 153 13.13 6.18 9.35
N ARG A 154 11.85 5.77 9.40
CA ARG A 154 11.19 4.88 8.44
C ARG A 154 9.92 5.53 7.90
N LEU A 155 9.58 5.22 6.65
CA LEU A 155 8.36 5.74 6.02
C LEU A 155 7.19 4.79 6.30
N PHE A 156 6.06 5.35 6.70
CA PHE A 156 4.80 4.63 6.87
C PHE A 156 3.72 5.19 5.93
N LEU A 157 3.22 4.34 5.02
CA LEU A 157 2.02 4.60 4.24
C LEU A 157 0.87 3.86 4.90
N VAL A 158 -0.07 4.58 5.49
CA VAL A 158 -1.16 3.99 6.29
C VAL A 158 -2.47 4.06 5.52
N PHE A 159 -2.96 2.90 5.08
CA PHE A 159 -4.22 2.78 4.36
C PHE A 159 -5.36 2.67 5.35
N THR A 160 -6.30 3.59 5.27
CA THR A 160 -7.46 3.64 6.17
C THR A 160 -8.76 3.91 5.40
N ASN A 161 -9.86 3.43 5.94
CA ASN A 161 -11.18 3.81 5.44
C ASN A 161 -11.62 5.22 5.93
N GLY A 162 -10.83 5.84 6.80
CA GLY A 162 -11.06 7.19 7.30
C GLY A 162 -12.17 7.32 8.34
N THR A 163 -12.74 6.21 8.85
CA THR A 163 -13.92 6.30 9.74
C THR A 163 -13.62 5.94 11.20
N ALA A 164 -12.38 5.52 11.50
CA ALA A 164 -12.02 4.95 12.82
C ALA A 164 -11.05 5.81 13.63
N LEU A 165 -10.44 6.84 13.04
CA LEU A 165 -9.46 7.69 13.73
C LEU A 165 -10.08 8.40 14.94
N GLN A 166 -9.37 8.36 16.05
CA GLN A 166 -9.76 9.03 17.28
C GLN A 166 -9.06 10.40 17.42
N PRO A 167 -9.58 11.34 18.20
CA PRO A 167 -8.94 12.63 18.44
C PRO A 167 -7.49 12.52 18.91
N SER A 168 -7.15 11.50 19.71
CA SER A 168 -5.79 11.21 20.17
C SER A 168 -4.84 10.85 19.03
N ASP A 169 -5.32 10.19 17.95
CA ASP A 169 -4.48 9.80 16.83
C ASP A 169 -3.97 11.02 16.08
N TYR A 170 -4.82 12.02 15.84
CA TYR A 170 -4.42 13.28 15.20
C TYR A 170 -3.33 14.00 16.01
N GLN A 171 -3.40 13.95 17.36
CA GLN A 171 -2.39 14.57 18.24
C GLN A 171 -1.02 13.91 18.13
N VAL A 172 -0.97 12.61 17.86
CA VAL A 172 0.30 11.90 17.62
C VAL A 172 0.76 12.12 16.19
N LEU A 173 -0.13 11.92 15.20
CA LEU A 173 0.19 11.99 13.77
C LEU A 173 0.76 13.34 13.34
N LYS A 174 0.31 14.46 13.92
CA LYS A 174 0.87 15.79 13.62
C LYS A 174 2.38 15.89 13.90
N ASN A 175 2.93 15.01 14.72
CA ASN A 175 4.36 14.94 15.03
C ASN A 175 5.10 13.83 14.26
N CYS A 176 4.39 13.05 13.43
CA CYS A 176 4.95 11.98 12.63
C CYS A 176 5.29 12.47 11.22
N SER A 177 6.47 13.08 11.05
CA SER A 177 6.93 13.60 9.75
C SER A 177 7.32 12.51 8.74
N ASN A 178 7.14 11.25 9.09
CA ASN A 178 7.46 10.04 8.35
C ASN A 178 6.22 9.24 7.93
N THR A 179 5.03 9.82 8.07
CA THR A 179 3.77 9.11 7.86
C THR A 179 2.95 9.79 6.78
N VAL A 180 2.40 8.99 5.86
CA VAL A 180 1.41 9.41 4.87
C VAL A 180 0.12 8.65 5.15
N ILE A 181 -0.97 9.36 5.42
CA ILE A 181 -2.28 8.75 5.62
C ILE A 181 -3.01 8.70 4.29
N VAL A 182 -3.26 7.49 3.80
CA VAL A 182 -3.87 7.21 2.50
C VAL A 182 -5.32 6.79 2.75
N VAL A 183 -6.24 7.71 2.51
CA VAL A 183 -7.68 7.49 2.77
C VAL A 183 -8.33 6.84 1.55
N SER A 184 -9.11 5.81 1.81
CA SER A 184 -9.76 5.04 0.75
C SER A 184 -11.03 5.71 0.25
N LEU A 185 -11.06 6.04 -1.03
CA LEU A 185 -12.21 6.61 -1.75
C LEU A 185 -12.39 5.89 -3.09
N GLU A 186 -13.62 5.92 -3.66
CA GLU A 186 -13.89 5.25 -4.95
C GLU A 186 -14.26 6.26 -6.06
N GLY A 187 -14.30 7.53 -5.75
CA GLY A 187 -14.74 8.63 -6.60
C GLY A 187 -15.58 9.62 -5.81
N ASP A 188 -16.73 9.98 -6.35
CA ASP A 188 -17.73 10.82 -5.65
C ASP A 188 -18.43 10.08 -4.50
N GLN A 189 -19.35 10.77 -3.85
CA GLN A 189 -20.15 10.22 -2.76
C GLN A 189 -20.90 8.96 -3.18
N ARG A 190 -21.53 8.98 -4.37
CA ARG A 190 -22.30 7.85 -4.86
C ARG A 190 -21.44 6.60 -5.05
N LEU A 191 -20.28 6.74 -5.67
CA LEU A 191 -19.36 5.62 -5.92
C LEU A 191 -18.75 5.08 -4.63
N THR A 192 -18.37 5.98 -3.73
CA THR A 192 -17.75 5.59 -2.45
C THR A 192 -18.75 4.91 -1.53
N ASP A 193 -19.94 5.49 -1.39
CA ASP A 193 -20.99 4.92 -0.52
C ASP A 193 -21.54 3.61 -1.08
N LEU A 194 -21.64 3.47 -2.40
CA LEU A 194 -22.06 2.22 -3.04
C LEU A 194 -21.14 1.04 -2.66
N ARG A 195 -19.82 1.24 -2.66
CA ARG A 195 -18.86 0.18 -2.35
C ARG A 195 -18.62 0.01 -0.85
N ARG A 196 -18.54 1.12 -0.10
CA ARG A 196 -18.04 1.12 1.28
C ARG A 196 -19.13 1.21 2.33
N GLY A 197 -20.33 1.62 1.93
CA GLY A 197 -21.48 1.82 2.79
C GLY A 197 -21.87 3.30 2.91
N ARG A 198 -23.17 3.52 3.15
CA ARG A 198 -23.77 4.85 3.21
C ARG A 198 -23.10 5.75 4.26
N GLY A 199 -22.76 6.98 3.88
CA GLY A 199 -22.17 8.00 4.73
C GLY A 199 -20.67 7.82 4.99
N VAL A 200 -20.01 6.85 4.33
CA VAL A 200 -18.56 6.65 4.44
C VAL A 200 -17.82 7.78 3.74
N TYR A 201 -18.32 8.26 2.60
CA TYR A 201 -17.68 9.36 1.86
C TYR A 201 -17.50 10.61 2.72
N GLU A 202 -18.57 11.07 3.37
CA GLU A 202 -18.53 12.27 4.22
C GLU A 202 -17.57 12.11 5.41
N LYS A 203 -17.57 10.92 6.03
CA LYS A 203 -16.64 10.63 7.14
C LYS A 203 -15.18 10.63 6.68
N ALA A 204 -14.92 10.04 5.52
CA ALA A 204 -13.57 9.97 4.92
C ALA A 204 -13.06 11.37 4.58
N LEU A 205 -13.87 12.22 3.94
CA LEU A 205 -13.52 13.61 3.67
C LEU A 205 -13.29 14.41 4.95
N GLY A 206 -14.18 14.32 5.93
CA GLY A 206 -14.01 15.01 7.22
C GLY A 206 -12.76 14.52 7.98
N THR A 207 -12.27 13.31 7.72
CA THR A 207 -11.00 12.82 8.26
C THR A 207 -9.82 13.42 7.50
N LEU A 208 -9.89 13.51 6.16
CA LEU A 208 -8.89 14.18 5.34
C LEU A 208 -8.72 15.65 5.77
N ASP A 209 -9.81 16.38 5.92
CA ASP A 209 -9.79 17.78 6.35
C ASP A 209 -9.06 17.93 7.69
N ARG A 210 -9.41 17.13 8.69
CA ARG A 210 -8.76 17.17 10.02
C ARG A 210 -7.29 16.78 9.98
N LEU A 211 -6.90 15.83 9.13
CA LEU A 211 -5.50 15.45 8.95
C LEU A 211 -4.70 16.59 8.31
N GLN A 212 -5.27 17.26 7.31
CA GLN A 212 -4.64 18.39 6.65
C GLN A 212 -4.53 19.61 7.56
N GLU A 213 -5.56 19.93 8.33
CA GLU A 213 -5.52 20.96 9.38
C GLU A 213 -4.45 20.67 10.43
N ALA A 214 -4.27 19.41 10.80
CA ALA A 214 -3.15 18.96 11.64
C ALA A 214 -1.82 18.99 10.87
N GLY A 215 -1.85 19.25 9.53
CA GLY A 215 -0.74 19.26 8.59
C GLY A 215 -0.10 17.90 8.39
N VAL A 216 -0.84 16.82 8.53
CA VAL A 216 -0.39 15.46 8.20
C VAL A 216 -0.40 15.30 6.68
N LEU A 217 0.63 14.66 6.13
CA LEU A 217 0.68 14.35 4.70
C LEU A 217 -0.38 13.29 4.39
N THR A 218 -1.27 13.62 3.44
CA THR A 218 -2.39 12.77 3.05
C THR A 218 -2.31 12.36 1.59
N GLY A 219 -3.06 11.33 1.26
CA GLY A 219 -3.31 10.85 -0.08
C GLY A 219 -4.58 10.02 -0.13
N ILE A 220 -4.89 9.48 -1.30
CA ILE A 220 -6.04 8.60 -1.50
C ILE A 220 -5.62 7.25 -2.08
N ALA A 221 -6.39 6.22 -1.74
CA ALA A 221 -6.37 4.93 -2.43
C ALA A 221 -7.72 4.66 -3.06
N VAL A 222 -7.71 4.28 -4.33
CA VAL A 222 -8.89 3.96 -5.12
C VAL A 222 -8.77 2.52 -5.59
N MET A 223 -9.80 1.72 -5.32
CA MET A 223 -9.96 0.44 -5.99
C MET A 223 -10.68 0.71 -7.31
N ILE A 224 -9.96 0.54 -8.43
CA ILE A 224 -10.49 0.85 -9.76
C ILE A 224 -11.03 -0.39 -10.44
N GLY A 225 -12.26 -0.30 -10.94
CA GLY A 225 -12.94 -1.36 -11.65
C GLY A 225 -13.93 -0.80 -12.67
N SER A 226 -14.67 -1.69 -13.37
CA SER A 226 -15.63 -1.30 -14.41
C SER A 226 -16.71 -0.31 -13.90
N GLY A 227 -17.06 -0.39 -12.61
CA GLY A 227 -18.11 0.45 -12.00
C GLY A 227 -17.70 1.91 -11.75
N ASN A 228 -16.39 2.22 -11.69
CA ASN A 228 -15.92 3.58 -11.41
C ASN A 228 -14.90 4.12 -12.42
N ILE A 229 -14.46 3.31 -13.39
CA ILE A 229 -13.46 3.72 -14.40
C ILE A 229 -13.90 4.97 -15.16
N GLY A 230 -15.19 5.09 -15.51
CA GLY A 230 -15.72 6.26 -16.22
C GLY A 230 -15.54 7.58 -15.46
N TYR A 231 -15.58 7.53 -14.13
CA TYR A 231 -15.28 8.70 -13.29
C TYR A 231 -13.78 9.06 -13.38
N TRP A 232 -12.89 8.08 -13.35
CA TRP A 232 -11.45 8.29 -13.27
C TRP A 232 -10.76 8.53 -14.61
N THR A 233 -11.43 8.26 -15.73
CA THR A 233 -10.94 8.65 -17.07
C THR A 233 -11.25 10.10 -17.41
N GLU A 234 -11.98 10.82 -16.54
CA GLU A 234 -12.18 12.26 -16.65
C GLU A 234 -11.09 13.01 -15.87
N PRO A 235 -10.13 13.67 -16.55
CA PRO A 235 -8.97 14.29 -15.90
C PRO A 235 -9.32 15.31 -14.82
N THR A 236 -10.43 16.03 -14.99
CA THR A 236 -10.93 17.02 -14.02
C THR A 236 -11.29 16.40 -12.66
N ASN A 237 -11.67 15.12 -12.64
CA ASN A 237 -12.00 14.43 -11.39
C ASN A 237 -10.72 14.08 -10.61
N ILE A 238 -9.66 13.67 -11.30
CA ILE A 238 -8.35 13.45 -10.71
C ILE A 238 -7.80 14.78 -10.12
N ASP A 239 -7.83 15.86 -10.92
CA ASP A 239 -7.38 17.20 -10.47
C ASP A 239 -8.12 17.66 -9.21
N ARG A 240 -9.45 17.54 -9.21
CA ARG A 240 -10.29 17.96 -8.08
C ARG A 240 -9.99 17.17 -6.81
N LEU A 241 -9.81 15.85 -6.95
CA LEU A 241 -9.56 14.99 -5.79
C LEU A 241 -8.15 15.23 -5.22
N ILE A 242 -7.15 15.36 -6.06
CA ILE A 242 -5.77 15.64 -5.60
C ILE A 242 -5.67 17.01 -4.94
N ALA A 243 -6.32 18.03 -5.50
CA ALA A 243 -6.36 19.34 -4.90
C ALA A 243 -6.96 19.34 -3.49
N HIS A 244 -7.92 18.43 -3.24
CA HIS A 244 -8.58 18.31 -1.95
C HIS A 244 -7.90 17.32 -1.00
N CYS A 245 -7.35 16.21 -1.52
CA CYS A 245 -6.96 15.07 -0.69
C CYS A 245 -5.45 14.94 -0.46
N GLY A 246 -4.63 15.77 -1.10
CA GLY A 246 -3.17 15.74 -0.96
C GLY A 246 -2.43 15.16 -2.18
N PRO A 247 -1.08 15.15 -2.13
CA PRO A 247 -0.24 14.94 -3.31
C PRO A 247 -0.05 13.48 -3.71
N LEU A 248 -0.70 12.51 -3.05
CA LEU A 248 -0.56 11.08 -3.35
C LEU A 248 -1.90 10.49 -3.78
N ALA A 249 -1.92 9.80 -4.92
CA ALA A 249 -3.04 8.97 -5.34
C ALA A 249 -2.55 7.57 -5.75
N MET A 250 -3.17 6.54 -5.19
CA MET A 250 -2.92 5.15 -5.54
C MET A 250 -4.16 4.53 -6.16
N PHE A 251 -4.06 4.16 -7.42
CA PHE A 251 -5.08 3.41 -8.14
C PHE A 251 -4.68 1.94 -8.15
N ILE A 252 -5.53 1.09 -7.59
CA ILE A 252 -5.30 -0.35 -7.48
C ILE A 252 -6.40 -1.03 -8.28
N GLU A 253 -6.05 -1.80 -9.31
CA GLU A 253 -7.04 -2.51 -10.09
C GLU A 253 -7.75 -3.58 -9.24
N GLN A 254 -9.06 -3.63 -9.41
CA GLN A 254 -9.88 -4.61 -8.70
C GLN A 254 -9.59 -6.01 -9.24
N ILE A 255 -9.28 -6.92 -8.33
CA ILE A 255 -9.25 -8.34 -8.62
C ILE A 255 -10.64 -8.94 -8.37
N PRO A 256 -11.04 -10.00 -9.11
CA PRO A 256 -12.36 -10.62 -8.94
C PRO A 256 -12.42 -11.47 -7.67
N ALA A 257 -12.44 -10.82 -6.50
CA ALA A 257 -12.42 -11.47 -5.20
C ALA A 257 -13.29 -10.74 -4.19
N GLY A 258 -13.85 -11.48 -3.23
CA GLY A 258 -14.66 -10.94 -2.13
C GLY A 258 -16.16 -10.91 -2.41
N ALA A 259 -16.94 -10.84 -1.33
CA ALA A 259 -18.40 -10.83 -1.41
C ALA A 259 -18.93 -9.66 -2.24
N GLY A 260 -19.85 -9.94 -3.15
CA GLY A 260 -20.46 -8.96 -4.05
C GLY A 260 -19.57 -8.48 -5.20
N CYS A 261 -18.39 -9.10 -5.39
CA CYS A 261 -17.55 -8.86 -6.56
C CYS A 261 -17.94 -9.83 -7.67
N GLU A 262 -18.56 -9.32 -8.70
CA GLU A 262 -18.88 -10.10 -9.91
C GLU A 262 -17.67 -10.10 -10.87
N SER A 263 -17.58 -11.11 -11.75
CA SER A 263 -16.52 -11.19 -12.77
C SER A 263 -16.49 -9.96 -13.70
N GLY A 264 -17.65 -9.35 -13.95
CA GLY A 264 -17.78 -8.11 -14.73
C GLY A 264 -17.33 -6.83 -14.00
N SER A 265 -16.87 -6.92 -12.74
CA SER A 265 -16.42 -5.75 -11.97
C SER A 265 -14.96 -5.36 -12.23
N VAL A 266 -14.17 -6.25 -12.86
CA VAL A 266 -12.79 -5.95 -13.27
C VAL A 266 -12.76 -5.10 -14.54
N LEU A 267 -11.64 -4.42 -14.78
CA LEU A 267 -11.44 -3.66 -16.00
C LEU A 267 -11.31 -4.59 -17.22
N SER A 268 -11.95 -4.24 -18.34
CA SER A 268 -11.61 -4.80 -19.65
C SER A 268 -10.23 -4.29 -20.10
N ASP A 269 -9.60 -4.97 -21.07
CA ASP A 269 -8.32 -4.55 -21.61
C ASP A 269 -8.39 -3.15 -22.23
N GLU A 270 -9.50 -2.81 -22.90
CA GLU A 270 -9.74 -1.47 -23.43
C GLU A 270 -9.83 -0.42 -22.31
N GLN A 271 -10.57 -0.71 -21.25
CA GLN A 271 -10.69 0.17 -20.10
C GLN A 271 -9.34 0.37 -19.39
N ARG A 272 -8.56 -0.70 -19.25
CA ARG A 272 -7.22 -0.68 -18.66
C ARG A 272 -6.27 0.17 -19.49
N THR A 273 -6.24 -0.03 -20.80
CA THR A 273 -5.41 0.76 -21.73
C THR A 273 -5.77 2.24 -21.65
N ARG A 274 -7.06 2.57 -21.77
CA ARG A 274 -7.53 3.96 -21.67
C ARG A 274 -7.17 4.61 -20.33
N PHE A 275 -7.27 3.87 -19.23
CA PHE A 275 -6.91 4.40 -17.91
C PHE A 275 -5.41 4.65 -17.80
N ARG A 276 -4.57 3.75 -18.31
CA ARG A 276 -3.10 3.95 -18.37
C ARG A 276 -2.73 5.22 -19.13
N GLU A 277 -3.35 5.43 -20.29
CA GLU A 277 -3.16 6.67 -21.07
C GLU A 277 -3.56 7.91 -20.26
N THR A 278 -4.67 7.85 -19.54
CA THR A 278 -5.12 8.93 -18.67
C THR A 278 -4.09 9.22 -17.55
N VAL A 279 -3.57 8.19 -16.91
CA VAL A 279 -2.54 8.33 -15.87
C VAL A 279 -1.26 8.94 -16.43
N VAL A 280 -0.79 8.48 -17.60
CA VAL A 280 0.40 9.03 -18.27
C VAL A 280 0.19 10.50 -18.60
N GLN A 281 -0.91 10.85 -19.26
CA GLN A 281 -1.26 12.23 -19.61
C GLN A 281 -1.36 13.13 -18.37
N TYR A 282 -1.86 12.60 -17.25
CA TYR A 282 -1.93 13.33 -16.02
C TYR A 282 -0.54 13.57 -15.41
N ARG A 283 0.31 12.56 -15.42
CA ARG A 283 1.71 12.67 -14.93
C ARG A 283 2.52 13.69 -15.73
N ASP A 284 2.29 13.76 -17.04
CA ASP A 284 2.99 14.70 -17.94
C ASP A 284 2.52 16.15 -17.73
N ARG A 285 1.23 16.35 -17.43
CA ARG A 285 0.64 17.67 -17.17
C ARG A 285 0.89 18.19 -15.77
N ALA A 286 1.22 17.33 -14.83
CA ALA A 286 1.31 17.67 -13.40
C ALA A 286 2.53 18.57 -13.09
N THR A 287 2.47 19.83 -13.51
CA THR A 287 3.36 20.89 -13.01
C THR A 287 3.13 21.20 -11.53
N GLY A 288 2.06 20.66 -10.93
CA GLY A 288 1.58 20.96 -9.59
C GLY A 288 1.81 19.89 -8.53
N GLY A 289 2.44 18.75 -8.86
CA GLY A 289 2.99 17.91 -7.81
C GLY A 289 2.06 16.88 -7.19
N ALA A 290 1.38 16.04 -8.00
CA ALA A 290 0.82 14.80 -7.49
C ALA A 290 1.68 13.60 -7.89
N PHE A 291 1.87 12.69 -6.96
CA PHE A 291 2.47 11.38 -7.21
C PHE A 291 1.36 10.36 -7.37
N ILE A 292 1.22 9.84 -8.59
CA ILE A 292 0.19 8.86 -8.92
C ILE A 292 0.86 7.50 -9.10
N ILE A 293 0.35 6.50 -8.39
CA ILE A 293 0.71 5.09 -8.53
C ILE A 293 -0.48 4.35 -9.14
N HIS A 294 -0.24 3.53 -10.15
CA HIS A 294 -1.22 2.64 -10.75
C HIS A 294 -0.71 1.20 -10.67
N SER A 295 -1.29 0.39 -9.80
CA SER A 295 -0.96 -1.04 -9.67
C SER A 295 -2.05 -1.91 -10.31
N PRO A 296 -1.69 -2.87 -11.18
CA PRO A 296 -0.34 -3.33 -11.51
C PRO A 296 0.32 -2.59 -12.67
N GLY A 297 -0.31 -1.57 -13.29
CA GLY A 297 0.18 -0.93 -14.51
C GLY A 297 1.64 -0.44 -14.43
N ASP A 298 2.05 0.11 -13.29
CA ASP A 298 3.42 0.57 -13.09
C ASP A 298 4.42 -0.59 -12.88
N GLU A 299 3.94 -1.76 -12.50
CA GLU A 299 4.77 -2.93 -12.23
C GLU A 299 5.28 -3.57 -13.52
N GLU A 300 4.59 -3.35 -14.65
CA GLU A 300 5.04 -3.85 -15.98
C GLU A 300 6.41 -3.30 -16.37
N ALA A 301 6.67 -2.02 -16.08
CA ALA A 301 7.98 -1.41 -16.30
C ALA A 301 9.10 -2.05 -15.44
N LEU A 302 8.73 -2.78 -14.38
CA LEU A 302 9.63 -3.51 -13.49
C LEU A 302 9.72 -5.01 -13.83
N GLY A 303 9.16 -5.43 -14.97
CA GLY A 303 9.11 -6.82 -15.41
C GLY A 303 8.08 -7.64 -14.63
N GLY A 304 6.89 -7.07 -14.41
CA GLY A 304 5.74 -7.68 -13.74
C GLY A 304 5.71 -7.49 -12.23
N CYS A 305 4.79 -8.19 -11.57
CA CYS A 305 4.49 -8.05 -10.15
C CYS A 305 5.73 -8.09 -9.26
N VAL A 306 5.84 -7.14 -8.35
CA VAL A 306 6.99 -6.98 -7.43
C VAL A 306 6.80 -7.67 -6.08
N SER A 307 5.88 -8.63 -5.98
CA SER A 307 5.64 -9.45 -4.78
C SER A 307 6.80 -10.43 -4.47
N ALA A 308 6.61 -11.33 -3.52
CA ALA A 308 7.53 -12.38 -3.10
C ALA A 308 8.96 -11.85 -2.79
N GLY A 309 9.07 -10.68 -2.17
CA GLY A 309 10.35 -10.06 -1.79
C GLY A 309 11.10 -9.42 -2.96
N ARG A 310 10.53 -9.29 -4.17
CA ARG A 310 11.12 -8.50 -5.26
C ARG A 310 11.14 -7.01 -4.90
N GLY A 311 10.01 -6.44 -4.59
CA GLY A 311 9.82 -5.07 -4.11
C GLY A 311 9.16 -5.05 -2.74
N PHE A 312 8.24 -6.00 -2.49
CA PHE A 312 7.59 -6.14 -1.18
C PHE A 312 7.31 -7.60 -0.81
N ALA A 313 6.99 -7.80 0.46
CA ALA A 313 6.38 -8.99 1.03
C ALA A 313 5.28 -8.55 2.00
N HIS A 314 4.46 -9.47 2.44
CA HIS A 314 3.33 -9.18 3.32
C HIS A 314 3.39 -10.00 4.60
N VAL A 315 2.99 -9.40 5.72
CA VAL A 315 2.75 -10.07 7.00
C VAL A 315 1.29 -9.88 7.36
N ASN A 316 0.57 -10.98 7.54
CA ASN A 316 -0.84 -10.94 7.91
C ASN A 316 -1.06 -10.76 9.43
N PRO A 317 -2.31 -10.53 9.90
CA PRO A 317 -2.58 -10.32 11.33
C PRO A 317 -2.25 -11.50 12.24
N SER A 318 -2.12 -12.71 11.70
CA SER A 318 -1.74 -13.91 12.45
C SER A 318 -0.23 -14.12 12.54
N GLY A 319 0.55 -13.34 11.80
CA GLY A 319 2.01 -13.43 11.72
C GLY A 319 2.54 -14.23 10.53
N ASP A 320 1.67 -14.73 9.65
CA ASP A 320 2.12 -15.46 8.47
C ASP A 320 2.76 -14.50 7.46
N VAL A 321 3.87 -14.95 6.86
CA VAL A 321 4.59 -14.19 5.83
C VAL A 321 4.19 -14.75 4.46
N THR A 322 3.48 -13.92 3.69
CA THR A 322 2.97 -14.27 2.35
C THR A 322 3.61 -13.43 1.26
N ALA A 323 3.54 -13.89 0.02
CA ALA A 323 4.10 -13.18 -1.14
C ALA A 323 3.49 -11.78 -1.31
N CYS A 324 2.18 -11.65 -1.11
CA CYS A 324 1.43 -10.40 -1.19
C CYS A 324 0.13 -10.49 -0.34
N PRO A 325 -0.58 -9.37 -0.12
CA PRO A 325 -1.83 -9.37 0.66
C PRO A 325 -2.95 -10.24 0.09
N VAL A 326 -2.90 -10.56 -1.21
CA VAL A 326 -3.92 -11.40 -1.87
C VAL A 326 -3.50 -12.88 -1.98
N SER A 327 -2.26 -13.22 -1.70
CA SER A 327 -1.78 -14.61 -1.69
C SER A 327 -2.08 -15.26 -0.34
N PRO A 328 -2.85 -16.35 -0.30
CA PRO A 328 -3.16 -17.03 0.96
C PRO A 328 -2.10 -18.09 1.35
N LEU A 329 -0.97 -18.16 0.66
CA LEU A 329 0.05 -19.18 0.90
C LEU A 329 1.21 -18.64 1.73
N ALA A 330 1.59 -19.39 2.76
CA ALA A 330 2.74 -19.13 3.61
C ALA A 330 3.50 -20.42 3.92
N THR A 331 4.78 -20.28 4.29
CA THR A 331 5.62 -21.36 4.83
C THR A 331 6.16 -21.00 6.21
N HIS A 332 6.06 -19.75 6.60
CA HIS A 332 6.61 -19.24 7.87
C HIS A 332 5.61 -18.34 8.58
N ASN A 333 5.60 -18.46 9.91
CA ASN A 333 4.83 -17.58 10.78
C ASN A 333 5.79 -16.93 11.80
N LEU A 334 5.72 -15.62 11.96
CA LEU A 334 6.63 -14.83 12.82
C LEU A 334 6.42 -15.03 14.32
N ARG A 335 5.48 -15.90 14.73
CA ARG A 335 5.38 -16.39 16.13
C ARG A 335 6.39 -17.50 16.42
N THR A 336 6.80 -18.24 15.40
CA THR A 336 7.66 -19.43 15.52
C THR A 336 8.95 -19.35 14.70
N SER A 337 9.05 -18.37 13.79
CA SER A 337 10.23 -18.11 12.95
C SER A 337 10.55 -16.63 12.93
N ASN A 338 11.63 -16.25 12.25
CA ASN A 338 11.99 -14.86 12.06
C ASN A 338 11.78 -14.40 10.61
N LEU A 339 11.77 -13.08 10.41
CA LEU A 339 11.51 -12.48 9.10
C LEU A 339 12.61 -12.85 8.08
N ARG A 340 13.87 -12.99 8.52
CA ARG A 340 14.98 -13.38 7.65
C ARG A 340 14.74 -14.77 7.04
N GLU A 341 14.34 -15.75 7.85
CA GLU A 341 14.02 -17.11 7.41
C GLU A 341 12.84 -17.12 6.45
N ALA A 342 11.78 -16.37 6.78
CA ALA A 342 10.60 -16.26 5.93
C ALA A 342 10.93 -15.69 4.54
N LEU A 343 11.74 -14.63 4.47
CA LEU A 343 12.17 -14.03 3.19
C LEU A 343 13.11 -14.93 2.37
N ALA A 344 13.82 -15.85 3.02
CA ALA A 344 14.67 -16.85 2.38
C ALA A 344 13.93 -18.14 2.03
N SER A 345 12.61 -18.22 2.27
CA SER A 345 11.84 -19.43 2.09
C SER A 345 11.88 -19.98 0.67
N PRO A 346 11.78 -21.33 0.51
CA PRO A 346 11.67 -21.94 -0.81
C PRO A 346 10.45 -21.44 -1.61
N LEU A 347 9.34 -21.12 -0.93
CA LEU A 347 8.15 -20.52 -1.56
C LEU A 347 8.49 -19.21 -2.28
N PHE A 348 9.19 -18.29 -1.61
CA PHE A 348 9.55 -17.01 -2.21
C PHE A 348 10.57 -17.17 -3.34
N SER A 349 11.51 -18.08 -3.20
CA SER A 349 12.50 -18.40 -4.26
C SER A 349 11.81 -18.98 -5.49
N MET A 350 10.94 -19.96 -5.31
CA MET A 350 10.16 -20.57 -6.37
C MET A 350 9.32 -19.55 -7.15
N ILE A 351 8.57 -18.67 -6.45
CA ILE A 351 7.80 -17.62 -7.12
C ILE A 351 8.71 -16.68 -7.94
N ARG A 352 9.86 -16.28 -7.40
CA ARG A 352 10.80 -15.38 -8.09
C ARG A 352 11.49 -16.00 -9.31
N GLU A 353 11.72 -17.30 -9.28
CA GLU A 353 12.37 -18.06 -10.35
C GLU A 353 11.41 -18.39 -11.50
N ASN A 354 10.10 -18.30 -11.27
CA ASN A 354 9.06 -18.54 -12.26
C ASN A 354 8.39 -17.21 -12.66
N ALA A 355 9.01 -16.52 -13.61
CA ALA A 355 8.62 -15.14 -14.01
C ALA A 355 7.16 -15.06 -14.49
N HIS A 356 6.64 -16.09 -15.16
CA HIS A 356 5.27 -16.13 -15.67
C HIS A 356 4.22 -16.00 -14.54
N LEU A 357 4.51 -16.48 -13.32
CA LEU A 357 3.64 -16.30 -12.15
C LEU A 357 3.49 -14.82 -11.74
N LEU A 358 4.38 -13.97 -12.21
CA LEU A 358 4.45 -12.55 -11.87
C LEU A 358 4.06 -11.64 -13.03
N GLU A 359 3.69 -12.19 -14.18
CA GLU A 359 3.18 -11.43 -15.32
C GLU A 359 1.86 -10.74 -14.94
N THR A 360 1.71 -9.50 -15.38
CA THR A 360 0.52 -8.67 -15.11
C THR A 360 -0.17 -8.23 -16.40
N GLU A 361 0.34 -8.66 -17.57
CA GLU A 361 -0.27 -8.39 -18.85
C GLU A 361 -1.63 -9.13 -18.95
N GLY A 362 -2.68 -8.38 -19.20
CA GLY A 362 -4.05 -8.92 -19.29
C GLY A 362 -4.71 -9.28 -17.95
N HIS A 363 -4.00 -9.15 -16.81
CA HIS A 363 -4.53 -9.52 -15.50
C HIS A 363 -4.30 -8.42 -14.45
N PRO A 364 -5.24 -8.22 -13.52
CA PRO A 364 -5.01 -7.34 -12.36
C PRO A 364 -4.06 -7.97 -11.32
N CYS A 365 -3.80 -9.28 -11.39
CA CYS A 365 -2.93 -9.99 -10.44
C CYS A 365 -2.40 -11.30 -11.05
N GLY A 366 -1.09 -11.39 -11.33
CA GLY A 366 -0.45 -12.59 -11.89
C GLY A 366 -0.58 -13.81 -10.98
N LEU A 367 -0.30 -13.67 -9.67
CA LEU A 367 -0.41 -14.80 -8.73
C LEU A 367 -1.82 -15.38 -8.64
N SER A 368 -2.87 -14.56 -8.80
CA SER A 368 -4.23 -15.08 -8.80
C SER A 368 -4.63 -15.70 -10.13
N ALA A 369 -4.09 -15.23 -11.23
CA ALA A 369 -4.29 -15.84 -12.55
C ALA A 369 -3.70 -17.26 -12.61
N HIS A 370 -2.60 -17.51 -11.89
CA HIS A 370 -1.91 -18.80 -11.82
C HIS A 370 -2.11 -19.54 -10.49
N ALA A 371 -3.26 -19.33 -9.83
CA ALA A 371 -3.49 -19.84 -8.47
C ALA A 371 -3.35 -21.35 -8.35
N ALA A 372 -3.95 -22.11 -9.26
CA ALA A 372 -3.91 -23.59 -9.24
C ALA A 372 -2.49 -24.12 -9.50
N GLU A 373 -1.77 -23.52 -10.44
CA GLU A 373 -0.37 -23.86 -10.72
C GLU A 373 0.52 -23.56 -9.51
N LEU A 374 0.36 -22.38 -8.91
CA LEU A 374 1.09 -21.99 -7.71
C LEU A 374 0.88 -22.99 -6.56
N GLU A 375 -0.36 -23.45 -6.35
CA GLU A 375 -0.65 -24.49 -5.34
C GLU A 375 0.03 -25.81 -5.64
N GLU A 376 0.02 -26.23 -6.90
CA GLU A 376 0.70 -27.48 -7.30
C GLU A 376 2.22 -27.38 -7.06
N MET A 377 2.83 -26.25 -7.47
CA MET A 377 4.26 -26.01 -7.30
C MET A 377 4.68 -25.90 -5.82
N THR A 378 3.76 -25.58 -4.92
CA THR A 378 4.04 -25.50 -3.47
C THR A 378 3.95 -26.84 -2.74
N LYS A 379 3.48 -27.89 -3.40
CA LYS A 379 3.47 -29.25 -2.82
C LYS A 379 4.89 -29.68 -2.47
N GLY A 380 5.09 -30.10 -1.24
CA GLY A 380 6.41 -30.49 -0.73
C GLY A 380 7.27 -29.36 -0.18
N LEU A 381 6.87 -28.07 -0.31
CA LEU A 381 7.59 -26.94 0.27
C LEU A 381 7.18 -26.62 1.72
N GLY A 382 6.24 -27.39 2.31
CA GLY A 382 5.68 -27.08 3.63
C GLY A 382 4.76 -25.85 3.62
N ALA A 383 4.24 -25.49 2.45
CA ALA A 383 3.30 -24.37 2.33
C ALA A 383 1.93 -24.76 2.89
N TYR A 384 1.27 -23.77 3.52
CA TYR A 384 -0.07 -23.90 4.05
C TYR A 384 -0.91 -22.67 3.68
N ARG A 385 -2.24 -22.84 3.66
CA ARG A 385 -3.17 -21.73 3.45
C ARG A 385 -3.37 -20.92 4.73
N THR A 386 -3.26 -19.62 4.61
CA THR A 386 -3.51 -18.66 5.71
C THR A 386 -4.98 -18.26 5.75
N GLY A 387 -5.49 -17.92 6.94
CA GLY A 387 -6.82 -17.31 7.09
C GLY A 387 -8.01 -18.27 7.10
N VAL A 388 -7.83 -19.57 6.79
CA VAL A 388 -8.88 -20.60 6.82
C VAL A 388 -8.50 -21.66 7.86
N PRO A 389 -9.39 -22.04 8.79
CA PRO A 389 -9.15 -23.21 9.65
C PRO A 389 -8.97 -24.46 8.79
N GLU A 390 -8.06 -25.35 9.17
CA GLU A 390 -7.78 -26.63 8.49
C GLU A 390 -9.05 -27.45 8.22
N ALA A 391 -10.06 -27.36 9.08
CA ALA A 391 -11.36 -28.02 8.93
C ALA A 391 -12.27 -27.43 7.83
N ALA A 392 -11.96 -26.26 7.28
CA ALA A 392 -12.71 -25.59 6.22
C ALA A 392 -11.99 -25.62 4.85
N ALA A 393 -10.82 -26.23 4.78
CA ALA A 393 -10.03 -26.42 3.56
C ALA A 393 -10.56 -27.59 2.70
N GLY A 394 -11.88 -27.70 2.57
CA GLY A 394 -12.55 -28.56 1.61
C GLY A 394 -12.58 -27.85 0.26
N ASN A 395 -11.88 -28.46 -0.71
CA ASN A 395 -11.85 -28.12 -2.13
C ASN A 395 -11.33 -26.73 -2.52
N GLY A 396 -10.08 -26.65 -2.76
CA GLY A 396 -9.27 -26.10 -3.85
C GLY A 396 -9.55 -24.73 -4.44
N ASP A 397 -10.56 -23.99 -4.05
CA ASP A 397 -10.87 -22.74 -4.70
C ASP A 397 -10.18 -21.56 -4.00
N TRP A 398 -9.15 -21.07 -4.65
CA TRP A 398 -8.67 -19.72 -4.47
C TRP A 398 -9.90 -18.80 -4.61
N PRO A 399 -10.12 -17.76 -3.76
CA PRO A 399 -11.34 -16.96 -3.79
C PRO A 399 -11.58 -16.18 -5.10
N VAL A 400 -10.87 -16.52 -6.15
CA VAL A 400 -10.91 -15.94 -7.49
C VAL A 400 -11.56 -16.85 -8.53
N ALA A 401 -11.90 -18.11 -8.21
CA ALA A 401 -12.60 -18.95 -9.15
C ALA A 401 -14.09 -18.51 -9.26
N ILE A 402 -14.33 -17.45 -10.00
CA ILE A 402 -15.59 -17.21 -10.68
C ILE A 402 -15.34 -17.49 -12.16
N GLN A 403 -15.80 -18.69 -12.58
CA GLN A 403 -15.98 -19.00 -13.99
C GLN A 403 -17.03 -18.10 -14.63
#